data_069cfeb12a7736dbb840aa883ef10360
#
_entry.id   069cfeb12a7736dbb840aa883ef10360
#
_cell.length_a   1.000
_cell.length_b   1.000
_cell.length_c   1.000
_cell.angle_alpha   90.00
_cell.angle_beta   90.00
_cell.angle_gamma   90.00
#
_symmetry.space_group_name_H-M   'P 1'
#
loop_
_entity.id
_entity.type
_entity.pdbx_description
1 polymer ?
#
loop_
_entity_poly.entity_id
_entity_poly.type
_entity_poly.pdbx_seq_one_letter_code
_entity_poly.pdbx_strand_id
1 'polypeptide(L)'
;MKAFKTRIYPNAEQTVLIEKTFGCCRFVYNNGLECKIDAYKKDKTNLSAYDLIKRITTLKKEFEWLKEVELHTLQQSILDLEKAYKNFFREHKGFPKFKKKGDKDSFRTFNMRFVSRHFIYLPKIGAVKIAEKIKKKWSIHNATISKRAGKYFISLLIDYESPKVQKTGEVVGIDLGIKTFATLSDGTKYENPKTLSKYEDKIARYQRQLSRTQKGSNNRKKVKEKLARLHLKVSNIRQDYLHKMSREIANRYSFVAIEDLNIAGMVKNHNLAKSISDCSWGEFVRMLEYKCSWYGCELRKIGRFEPSSKLCSNCGYKMNEIPLNIRKWTCPNCGTHHDRDVNAAINILNIAQEK
;
A
#
# COMPACT_ATOMS: atom_id res chain seq x y z
N MET A 1 11.37 12.95 1.19
CA MET A 1 10.07 12.96 1.89
C MET A 1 9.63 11.56 2.29
N LYS A 2 8.91 11.42 3.42
CA LYS A 2 8.42 10.14 3.94
C LYS A 2 6.97 10.27 4.41
N ALA A 3 6.16 9.25 4.14
CA ALA A 3 4.83 9.15 4.72
C ALA A 3 4.91 8.46 6.09
N PHE A 4 4.50 9.17 7.14
CA PHE A 4 4.37 8.63 8.50
C PHE A 4 2.89 8.44 8.82
N LYS A 5 2.47 7.19 9.00
CA LYS A 5 1.09 6.85 9.27
C LYS A 5 0.92 6.31 10.67
N THR A 6 0.01 6.92 11.44
CA THR A 6 -0.31 6.50 12.79
C THR A 6 -1.82 6.56 13.06
N ARG A 7 -2.27 5.89 14.12
CA ARG A 7 -3.65 5.95 14.57
C ARG A 7 -3.89 7.26 15.34
N ILE A 8 -5.08 7.83 15.19
CA ILE A 8 -5.55 8.98 15.99
C ILE A 8 -6.76 8.60 16.83
N TYR A 9 -6.95 9.30 17.93
CA TYR A 9 -8.02 9.09 18.90
C TYR A 9 -8.81 10.39 19.08
N PRO A 10 -9.72 10.73 18.14
CA PRO A 10 -10.58 11.88 18.28
C PRO A 10 -11.58 11.65 19.40
N ASN A 11 -11.94 12.71 20.13
CA ASN A 11 -13.06 12.70 21.07
C ASN A 11 -14.41 12.70 20.33
N ALA A 12 -15.53 12.76 21.03
CA ALA A 12 -16.87 12.70 20.42
C ALA A 12 -17.12 13.86 19.44
N GLU A 13 -16.82 15.09 19.83
CA GLU A 13 -16.98 16.30 19.00
C GLU A 13 -16.08 16.27 17.79
N GLN A 14 -14.80 15.95 17.97
CA GLN A 14 -13.83 15.80 16.88
C GLN A 14 -14.26 14.70 15.89
N THR A 15 -14.83 13.61 16.40
CA THR A 15 -15.37 12.54 15.57
C THR A 15 -16.48 13.06 14.67
N VAL A 16 -17.42 13.86 15.20
CA VAL A 16 -18.49 14.48 14.42
C VAL A 16 -17.91 15.39 13.32
N LEU A 17 -16.93 16.24 13.66
CA LEU A 17 -16.29 17.14 12.69
C LEU A 17 -15.53 16.38 11.58
N ILE A 18 -14.83 15.30 11.92
CA ILE A 18 -14.15 14.44 10.94
C ILE A 18 -15.17 13.77 10.00
N GLU A 19 -16.27 13.24 10.55
CA GLU A 19 -17.32 12.61 9.73
C GLU A 19 -18.04 13.62 8.82
N LYS A 20 -18.31 14.83 9.30
CA LYS A 20 -18.82 15.94 8.49
C LYS A 20 -17.84 16.29 7.38
N THR A 21 -16.55 16.39 7.69
CA THR A 21 -15.48 16.66 6.69
C THR A 21 -15.44 15.59 5.60
N PHE A 22 -15.54 14.29 5.94
CA PHE A 22 -15.68 13.23 4.93
C PHE A 22 -16.91 13.44 4.06
N GLY A 23 -18.04 13.84 4.64
CA GLY A 23 -19.29 14.14 3.93
C GLY A 23 -19.13 15.28 2.93
N CYS A 24 -18.57 16.40 3.39
CA CYS A 24 -18.33 17.60 2.59
C CYS A 24 -17.39 17.33 1.41
N CYS A 25 -16.27 16.64 1.67
CA CYS A 25 -15.31 16.27 0.63
C CYS A 25 -15.93 15.35 -0.43
N ARG A 26 -16.76 14.39 0.00
CA ARG A 26 -17.47 13.51 -0.92
C ARG A 26 -18.50 14.27 -1.75
N PHE A 27 -19.24 15.18 -1.15
CA PHE A 27 -20.22 16.03 -1.85
C PHE A 27 -19.51 16.88 -2.91
N VAL A 28 -18.47 17.61 -2.55
CA VAL A 28 -17.72 18.48 -3.48
C VAL A 28 -17.09 17.66 -4.63
N TYR A 29 -16.52 16.48 -4.33
CA TYR A 29 -16.00 15.59 -5.36
C TYR A 29 -17.10 15.13 -6.32
N ASN A 30 -18.25 14.68 -5.79
CA ASN A 30 -19.36 14.17 -6.59
C ASN A 30 -20.02 15.28 -7.42
N ASN A 31 -20.22 16.46 -6.87
CA ASN A 31 -20.73 17.62 -7.60
C ASN A 31 -19.76 18.03 -8.73
N GLY A 32 -18.45 18.05 -8.47
CA GLY A 32 -17.45 18.31 -9.49
C GLY A 32 -17.45 17.26 -10.61
N LEU A 33 -17.63 15.99 -10.27
CA LEU A 33 -17.73 14.90 -11.26
C LEU A 33 -18.99 15.04 -12.13
N GLU A 34 -20.15 15.33 -11.52
CA GLU A 34 -21.41 15.57 -12.20
C GLU A 34 -21.28 16.75 -13.17
N CYS A 35 -20.78 17.89 -12.71
CA CYS A 35 -20.57 19.08 -13.57
C CYS A 35 -19.68 18.76 -14.78
N LYS A 36 -18.60 18.00 -14.62
CA LYS A 36 -17.73 17.59 -15.75
C LYS A 36 -18.49 16.70 -16.75
N ILE A 37 -19.27 15.76 -16.24
CA ILE A 37 -20.06 14.83 -17.09
C ILE A 37 -21.10 15.62 -17.87
N ASP A 38 -21.83 16.53 -17.22
CA ASP A 38 -22.93 17.26 -17.86
C ASP A 38 -22.42 18.30 -18.87
N ALA A 39 -21.36 19.04 -18.54
CA ALA A 39 -20.74 19.96 -19.49
C ALA A 39 -20.22 19.23 -20.75
N TYR A 40 -19.60 18.07 -20.57
CA TYR A 40 -19.12 17.27 -21.69
C TYR A 40 -20.27 16.69 -22.54
N LYS A 41 -21.37 16.26 -21.91
CA LYS A 41 -22.55 15.78 -22.65
C LYS A 41 -23.23 16.87 -23.45
N LYS A 42 -23.33 18.09 -22.87
CA LYS A 42 -24.05 19.22 -23.47
C LYS A 42 -23.33 19.78 -24.69
N ASP A 43 -22.07 20.13 -24.55
CA ASP A 43 -21.31 20.89 -25.54
C ASP A 43 -19.85 20.46 -25.69
N LYS A 44 -19.48 19.28 -25.18
CA LYS A 44 -18.10 18.75 -25.17
C LYS A 44 -17.11 19.60 -24.36
N THR A 45 -17.58 20.53 -23.54
CA THR A 45 -16.72 21.37 -22.72
C THR A 45 -16.01 20.54 -21.65
N ASN A 46 -14.69 20.76 -21.53
CA ASN A 46 -13.87 20.14 -20.49
C ASN A 46 -13.60 21.17 -19.39
N LEU A 47 -14.38 21.09 -18.30
CA LEU A 47 -14.16 21.96 -17.13
C LEU A 47 -12.80 21.66 -16.48
N SER A 48 -12.02 22.69 -16.23
CA SER A 48 -10.74 22.55 -15.50
C SER A 48 -10.95 22.37 -13.99
N ALA A 49 -9.91 21.93 -13.29
CA ALA A 49 -9.92 21.92 -11.83
C ALA A 49 -10.13 23.32 -11.24
N TYR A 50 -9.62 24.36 -11.91
CA TYR A 50 -9.74 25.74 -11.49
C TYR A 50 -11.21 26.23 -11.54
N ASP A 51 -11.95 25.88 -12.60
CA ASP A 51 -13.37 26.24 -12.74
C ASP A 51 -14.19 25.61 -11.61
N LEU A 52 -13.93 24.33 -11.30
CA LEU A 52 -14.59 23.62 -10.22
C LEU A 52 -14.20 24.14 -8.83
N ILE A 53 -12.98 24.61 -8.64
CA ILE A 53 -12.53 25.23 -7.39
C ILE A 53 -13.26 26.57 -7.17
N LYS A 54 -13.40 27.40 -8.21
CA LYS A 54 -14.22 28.64 -8.14
C LYS A 54 -15.65 28.34 -7.72
N ARG A 55 -16.24 27.28 -8.25
CA ARG A 55 -17.60 26.84 -7.91
C ARG A 55 -17.78 26.51 -6.43
N ILE A 56 -16.73 26.10 -5.68
CA ILE A 56 -16.82 25.87 -4.23
C ILE A 56 -17.31 27.11 -3.49
N THR A 57 -16.95 28.30 -3.94
CA THR A 57 -17.41 29.57 -3.34
C THR A 57 -18.94 29.74 -3.46
N THR A 58 -19.48 29.40 -4.63
CA THR A 58 -20.94 29.39 -4.86
C THR A 58 -21.62 28.34 -4.02
N LEU A 59 -21.08 27.10 -4.03
CA LEU A 59 -21.62 26.01 -3.21
C LEU A 59 -21.63 26.34 -1.71
N LYS A 60 -20.66 27.08 -1.19
CA LYS A 60 -20.64 27.55 0.20
C LYS A 60 -21.72 28.61 0.51
N LYS A 61 -22.22 29.33 -0.50
CA LYS A 61 -23.36 30.23 -0.33
C LYS A 61 -24.68 29.46 -0.31
N GLU A 62 -24.80 28.43 -1.16
CA GLU A 62 -25.99 27.58 -1.25
C GLU A 62 -26.09 26.61 -0.06
N PHE A 63 -24.95 26.06 0.40
CA PHE A 63 -24.87 25.03 1.43
C PHE A 63 -24.01 25.50 2.60
N GLU A 64 -24.63 26.10 3.62
CA GLU A 64 -23.91 26.69 4.76
C GLU A 64 -23.02 25.71 5.52
N TRP A 65 -23.42 24.43 5.59
CA TRP A 65 -22.65 23.37 6.25
C TRP A 65 -21.26 23.14 5.62
N LEU A 66 -21.01 23.57 4.38
CA LEU A 66 -19.69 23.57 3.78
C LEU A 66 -18.72 24.59 4.41
N LYS A 67 -19.24 25.60 5.13
CA LYS A 67 -18.42 26.59 5.84
C LYS A 67 -17.75 25.99 7.08
N GLU A 68 -18.28 24.88 7.62
CA GLU A 68 -17.71 24.16 8.76
C GLU A 68 -16.36 23.49 8.44
N VAL A 69 -16.06 23.29 7.15
CA VAL A 69 -14.85 22.60 6.68
C VAL A 69 -13.85 23.59 6.11
N GLU A 70 -12.56 23.32 6.33
CA GLU A 70 -11.45 24.09 5.76
C GLU A 70 -11.53 24.12 4.24
N LEU A 71 -11.37 25.32 3.65
CA LEU A 71 -11.47 25.52 2.19
C LEU A 71 -10.48 24.65 1.41
N HIS A 72 -9.22 24.63 1.84
CA HIS A 72 -8.16 23.86 1.16
C HIS A 72 -8.48 22.35 1.12
N THR A 73 -9.15 21.82 2.17
CA THR A 73 -9.60 20.43 2.21
C THR A 73 -10.66 20.13 1.14
N LEU A 74 -11.56 21.08 0.87
CA LEU A 74 -12.56 20.97 -0.20
C LEU A 74 -11.92 21.09 -1.58
N GLN A 75 -11.01 22.06 -1.76
CA GLN A 75 -10.25 22.22 -3.00
C GLN A 75 -9.44 20.96 -3.33
N GLN A 76 -8.85 20.32 -2.33
CA GLN A 76 -8.13 19.06 -2.51
C GLN A 76 -9.02 17.94 -3.06
N SER A 77 -10.32 17.93 -2.72
CA SER A 77 -11.26 16.95 -3.28
C SER A 77 -11.44 17.11 -4.80
N ILE A 78 -11.40 18.35 -5.31
CA ILE A 78 -11.42 18.63 -6.75
C ILE A 78 -10.10 18.23 -7.41
N LEU A 79 -8.96 18.50 -6.76
CA LEU A 79 -7.64 18.06 -7.28
C LEU A 79 -7.53 16.53 -7.32
N ASP A 80 -8.14 15.83 -6.36
CA ASP A 80 -8.22 14.37 -6.38
C ASP A 80 -9.11 13.85 -7.53
N LEU A 81 -10.18 14.57 -7.89
CA LEU A 81 -11.00 14.29 -9.08
C LEU A 81 -10.19 14.50 -10.36
N GLU A 82 -9.48 15.61 -10.47
CA GLU A 82 -8.60 15.90 -11.62
C GLU A 82 -7.53 14.82 -11.81
N LYS A 83 -6.92 14.37 -10.71
CA LYS A 83 -5.99 13.24 -10.73
C LYS A 83 -6.65 11.95 -11.19
N ALA A 84 -7.90 11.69 -10.80
CA ALA A 84 -8.64 10.51 -11.26
C ALA A 84 -8.90 10.54 -12.76
N TYR A 85 -9.22 11.71 -13.35
CA TYR A 85 -9.33 11.88 -14.80
C TYR A 85 -7.99 11.72 -15.52
N LYS A 86 -6.89 12.31 -14.98
CA LYS A 86 -5.55 12.09 -15.54
C LYS A 86 -5.17 10.62 -15.56
N ASN A 87 -5.47 9.88 -14.50
CA ASN A 87 -5.22 8.45 -14.45
C ASN A 87 -6.09 7.67 -15.47
N PHE A 88 -7.32 8.10 -15.69
CA PHE A 88 -8.18 7.49 -16.72
C PHE A 88 -7.59 7.66 -18.13
N PHE A 89 -7.22 8.88 -18.51
CA PHE A 89 -6.72 9.16 -19.85
C PHE A 89 -5.30 8.68 -20.11
N ARG A 90 -4.39 8.79 -19.12
CA ARG A 90 -2.97 8.50 -19.31
C ARG A 90 -2.55 7.11 -18.88
N GLU A 91 -3.18 6.58 -17.83
CA GLU A 91 -2.78 5.30 -17.23
C GLU A 91 -3.82 4.21 -17.51
N HIS A 92 -4.79 4.46 -18.39
CA HIS A 92 -5.87 3.51 -18.76
C HIS A 92 -6.60 2.90 -17.56
N LYS A 93 -6.69 3.64 -16.46
CA LYS A 93 -7.50 3.25 -15.30
C LYS A 93 -8.99 3.47 -15.57
N GLY A 94 -9.85 2.86 -14.77
CA GLY A 94 -11.29 3.00 -14.93
C GLY A 94 -11.78 4.45 -14.76
N PHE A 95 -12.90 4.79 -15.42
CA PHE A 95 -13.52 6.11 -15.32
C PHE A 95 -13.82 6.50 -13.86
N PRO A 96 -13.67 7.79 -13.46
CA PRO A 96 -13.97 8.26 -12.13
C PRO A 96 -15.40 7.91 -11.70
N LYS A 97 -15.56 7.36 -10.49
CA LYS A 97 -16.86 6.94 -9.96
C LYS A 97 -17.31 7.87 -8.83
N PHE A 98 -18.63 8.06 -8.69
CA PHE A 98 -19.22 8.75 -7.55
C PHE A 98 -18.83 8.07 -6.25
N LYS A 99 -18.36 8.86 -5.28
CA LYS A 99 -17.98 8.37 -3.96
C LYS A 99 -19.21 8.08 -3.11
N LYS A 100 -19.20 6.95 -2.39
CA LYS A 100 -20.25 6.54 -1.45
C LYS A 100 -19.79 6.65 0.00
N LYS A 101 -20.72 6.89 0.93
CA LYS A 101 -20.41 6.92 2.37
C LYS A 101 -19.88 5.57 2.84
N GLY A 102 -18.76 5.59 3.56
CA GLY A 102 -18.10 4.38 4.08
C GLY A 102 -17.21 3.64 3.07
N ASP A 103 -17.06 4.17 1.85
CA ASP A 103 -16.13 3.66 0.86
C ASP A 103 -14.86 4.53 0.83
N LYS A 104 -13.80 4.07 1.49
CA LYS A 104 -12.50 4.75 1.57
C LYS A 104 -12.59 6.21 2.03
N ASP A 105 -13.40 6.47 3.08
CA ASP A 105 -13.54 7.81 3.66
C ASP A 105 -12.17 8.37 4.03
N SER A 106 -11.78 9.47 3.38
CA SER A 106 -10.53 10.19 3.61
C SER A 106 -10.62 11.63 3.13
N PHE A 107 -9.84 12.50 3.76
CA PHE A 107 -9.60 13.86 3.27
C PHE A 107 -8.16 14.27 3.53
N ARG A 108 -7.66 15.21 2.74
CA ARG A 108 -6.34 15.81 2.89
C ARG A 108 -6.48 17.22 3.43
N THR A 109 -5.61 17.58 4.38
CA THR A 109 -5.56 18.89 4.98
C THR A 109 -4.13 19.42 5.04
N PHE A 110 -4.03 20.73 5.21
CA PHE A 110 -2.79 21.50 5.32
C PHE A 110 -2.84 22.31 6.62
N ASN A 111 -1.79 23.09 6.91
CA ASN A 111 -1.72 23.96 8.10
C ASN A 111 -1.88 23.24 9.44
N MET A 112 -1.45 21.96 9.49
CA MET A 112 -1.39 21.23 10.74
C MET A 112 -0.06 21.48 11.45
N ARG A 113 -0.06 21.33 12.78
CA ARG A 113 1.15 21.42 13.62
C ARG A 113 1.09 20.48 14.80
N PHE A 114 2.23 20.03 15.27
CA PHE A 114 2.30 19.34 16.56
C PHE A 114 2.08 20.33 17.70
N VAL A 115 1.12 20.05 18.56
CA VAL A 115 0.87 20.79 19.81
C VAL A 115 1.76 20.24 20.91
N SER A 116 1.93 18.92 20.92
CA SER A 116 2.84 18.22 21.85
C SER A 116 3.33 16.92 21.21
N ARG A 117 4.11 16.15 21.97
CA ARG A 117 4.59 14.82 21.50
C ARG A 117 3.46 13.82 21.20
N HIS A 118 2.25 14.06 21.73
CA HIS A 118 1.10 13.16 21.60
C HIS A 118 -0.12 13.80 20.93
N PHE A 119 -0.06 15.06 20.55
CA PHE A 119 -1.18 15.78 19.97
C PHE A 119 -0.78 16.54 18.72
N ILE A 120 -1.63 16.43 17.70
CA ILE A 120 -1.54 17.19 16.45
C ILE A 120 -2.78 18.07 16.31
N TYR A 121 -2.57 19.35 16.01
CA TYR A 121 -3.65 20.27 15.66
C TYR A 121 -4.05 20.07 14.20
N LEU A 122 -5.35 19.92 13.99
CA LEU A 122 -5.97 19.85 12.67
C LEU A 122 -6.93 21.04 12.51
N PRO A 123 -6.89 21.78 11.38
CA PRO A 123 -7.78 22.91 11.14
C PRO A 123 -9.25 22.54 11.31
N LYS A 124 -10.02 23.39 11.98
CA LYS A 124 -11.45 23.21 12.31
C LYS A 124 -11.78 22.01 13.22
N ILE A 125 -10.84 21.12 13.51
CA ILE A 125 -11.06 19.91 14.35
C ILE A 125 -10.40 20.06 15.71
N GLY A 126 -9.29 20.84 15.79
CA GLY A 126 -8.54 21.04 17.02
C GLY A 126 -7.42 20.03 17.24
N ALA A 127 -6.95 19.93 18.50
CA ALA A 127 -5.85 19.07 18.89
C ALA A 127 -6.32 17.61 19.09
N VAL A 128 -5.87 16.71 18.22
CA VAL A 128 -6.24 15.28 18.24
C VAL A 128 -5.09 14.45 18.77
N LYS A 129 -5.38 13.51 19.67
CA LYS A 129 -4.38 12.57 20.22
C LYS A 129 -3.92 11.59 19.15
N ILE A 130 -2.60 11.37 19.07
CA ILE A 130 -1.95 10.38 18.20
C ILE A 130 -1.41 9.20 19.03
N ALA A 131 -1.37 8.01 18.40
CA ALA A 131 -0.93 6.79 19.07
C ALA A 131 0.56 6.79 19.38
N GLU A 132 1.36 7.27 18.45
CA GLU A 132 2.82 7.24 18.57
C GLU A 132 3.36 8.56 19.09
N LYS A 133 4.39 8.47 19.95
CA LYS A 133 5.09 9.63 20.49
C LYS A 133 6.05 10.20 19.45
N ILE A 134 5.86 11.46 19.09
CA ILE A 134 6.74 12.16 18.17
C ILE A 134 8.02 12.57 18.89
N LYS A 135 9.15 12.09 18.42
CA LYS A 135 10.47 12.30 19.03
C LYS A 135 11.21 13.52 18.49
N LYS A 136 10.94 13.91 17.23
CA LYS A 136 11.58 15.02 16.52
C LYS A 136 10.54 16.03 16.07
N LYS A 137 10.93 17.30 15.93
CA LYS A 137 10.16 18.28 15.14
C LYS A 137 10.33 17.92 13.67
N TRP A 138 9.25 17.49 13.04
CA TRP A 138 9.20 17.26 11.61
C TRP A 138 8.58 18.45 10.90
N SER A 139 9.09 18.84 9.75
CA SER A 139 8.39 19.67 8.80
C SER A 139 7.29 18.83 8.14
N ILE A 140 6.04 19.28 8.25
CA ILE A 140 4.87 18.57 7.72
C ILE A 140 4.35 19.31 6.50
N HIS A 141 4.30 18.64 5.35
CA HIS A 141 3.76 19.22 4.12
C HIS A 141 2.25 19.12 4.05
N ASN A 142 1.70 17.95 4.33
CA ASN A 142 0.27 17.71 4.37
C ASN A 142 -0.07 16.49 5.23
N ALA A 143 -1.34 16.35 5.56
CA ALA A 143 -1.86 15.18 6.26
C ALA A 143 -3.10 14.63 5.55
N THR A 144 -3.19 13.31 5.48
CA THR A 144 -4.39 12.61 5.06
C THR A 144 -5.01 11.91 6.25
N ILE A 145 -6.23 12.32 6.61
CA ILE A 145 -7.05 11.66 7.63
C ILE A 145 -7.90 10.60 6.92
N SER A 146 -7.98 9.40 7.48
CA SER A 146 -8.77 8.30 6.91
C SER A 146 -9.43 7.47 7.98
N LYS A 147 -10.56 6.84 7.62
CA LYS A 147 -11.28 5.89 8.47
C LYS A 147 -11.17 4.47 7.89
N ARG A 148 -10.80 3.50 8.74
CA ARG A 148 -10.75 2.08 8.38
C ARG A 148 -11.26 1.23 9.54
N ALA A 149 -12.25 0.38 9.29
CA ALA A 149 -12.81 -0.53 10.30
C ALA A 149 -13.21 0.17 11.61
N GLY A 150 -13.82 1.36 11.53
CA GLY A 150 -14.24 2.17 12.66
C GLY A 150 -13.09 2.90 13.40
N LYS A 151 -11.86 2.82 12.91
CA LYS A 151 -10.69 3.50 13.48
C LYS A 151 -10.21 4.62 12.59
N TYR A 152 -9.68 5.70 13.21
CA TYR A 152 -9.16 6.87 12.50
C TYR A 152 -7.64 6.81 12.44
N PHE A 153 -7.10 7.20 11.30
CA PHE A 153 -5.67 7.24 11.02
C PHE A 153 -5.30 8.57 10.40
N ILE A 154 -4.09 9.01 10.69
CA ILE A 154 -3.45 10.14 10.02
C ILE A 154 -2.20 9.64 9.30
N SER A 155 -2.00 10.08 8.07
CA SER A 155 -0.77 9.89 7.30
C SER A 155 -0.17 11.27 7.03
N LEU A 156 0.96 11.55 7.64
CA LEU A 156 1.71 12.80 7.50
C LEU A 156 2.75 12.65 6.40
N LEU A 157 2.81 13.57 5.47
CA LEU A 157 3.96 13.71 4.58
C LEU A 157 4.97 14.64 5.25
N ILE A 158 6.12 14.10 5.59
CA ILE A 158 7.17 14.79 6.35
C ILE A 158 8.48 14.83 5.58
N ASP A 159 9.31 15.83 5.87
CA ASP A 159 10.70 15.79 5.47
C ASP A 159 11.43 14.67 6.21
N TYR A 160 12.20 13.93 5.47
CA TYR A 160 12.94 12.79 5.99
C TYR A 160 14.35 12.78 5.44
N GLU A 161 15.29 12.90 6.34
CA GLU A 161 16.68 12.64 6.06
C GLU A 161 16.95 11.16 6.33
N SER A 162 17.42 10.47 5.30
CA SER A 162 17.76 9.06 5.42
C SER A 162 18.96 8.91 6.35
N PRO A 163 18.91 8.00 7.33
CA PRO A 163 20.08 7.73 8.15
C PRO A 163 21.20 7.19 7.26
N LYS A 164 22.41 7.72 7.44
CA LYS A 164 23.60 7.10 6.85
C LYS A 164 23.81 5.74 7.52
N VAL A 165 23.62 4.67 6.75
CA VAL A 165 23.87 3.30 7.21
C VAL A 165 25.23 2.88 6.65
N GLN A 166 26.14 2.47 7.55
CA GLN A 166 27.40 1.90 7.14
C GLN A 166 27.13 0.52 6.52
N LYS A 167 27.49 0.33 5.28
CA LYS A 167 27.25 -0.91 4.54
C LYS A 167 28.43 -1.86 4.69
N THR A 168 28.15 -3.15 4.78
CA THR A 168 29.16 -4.21 4.83
C THR A 168 29.80 -4.49 3.48
N GLY A 169 29.26 -3.92 2.39
CA GLY A 169 29.69 -4.24 1.01
C GLY A 169 29.06 -5.53 0.46
N GLU A 170 28.36 -6.30 1.29
CA GLU A 170 27.71 -7.55 0.87
C GLU A 170 26.66 -7.32 -0.21
N VAL A 171 26.55 -8.28 -1.12
CA VAL A 171 25.58 -8.30 -2.22
C VAL A 171 24.68 -9.52 -2.09
N VAL A 172 23.43 -9.43 -2.55
CA VAL A 172 22.46 -10.53 -2.40
C VAL A 172 21.47 -10.62 -3.55
N GLY A 173 21.18 -11.86 -3.99
CA GLY A 173 20.05 -12.20 -4.84
C GLY A 173 18.89 -12.72 -4.00
N ILE A 174 17.65 -12.44 -4.42
CA ILE A 174 16.43 -12.84 -3.73
C ILE A 174 15.52 -13.61 -4.68
N ASP A 175 15.23 -14.86 -4.33
CA ASP A 175 14.17 -15.68 -4.93
C ASP A 175 12.90 -15.58 -4.07
N LEU A 176 11.73 -15.30 -4.70
CA LEU A 176 10.44 -15.16 -4.04
C LEU A 176 9.57 -16.39 -4.22
N GLY A 177 9.15 -17.01 -3.11
CA GLY A 177 8.37 -18.24 -3.13
C GLY A 177 7.08 -18.18 -2.27
N ILE A 178 6.17 -19.12 -2.52
CA ILE A 178 4.94 -19.27 -1.73
C ILE A 178 5.20 -20.05 -0.44
N LYS A 179 6.04 -21.09 -0.46
CA LYS A 179 6.36 -21.91 0.70
C LYS A 179 7.27 -21.15 1.67
N THR A 180 8.44 -20.77 1.20
CA THR A 180 9.34 -19.81 1.82
C THR A 180 9.08 -18.47 1.13
N PHE A 181 8.88 -17.40 1.90
CA PHE A 181 8.52 -16.10 1.33
C PHE A 181 9.65 -15.52 0.46
N ALA A 182 10.88 -15.58 0.96
CA ALA A 182 12.07 -15.16 0.25
C ALA A 182 13.26 -16.04 0.66
N THR A 183 14.04 -16.47 -0.31
CA THR A 183 15.33 -17.16 -0.10
C THR A 183 16.43 -16.28 -0.66
N LEU A 184 17.46 -16.04 0.12
CA LEU A 184 18.60 -15.20 -0.22
C LEU A 184 19.77 -16.07 -0.74
N SER A 185 20.62 -15.49 -1.56
CA SER A 185 21.79 -16.17 -2.12
C SER A 185 22.83 -16.58 -1.05
N ASP A 186 22.80 -15.94 0.13
CA ASP A 186 23.62 -16.32 1.29
C ASP A 186 23.02 -17.49 2.11
N GLY A 187 21.92 -18.07 1.66
CA GLY A 187 21.21 -19.15 2.35
C GLY A 187 20.18 -18.70 3.37
N THR A 188 20.07 -17.40 3.66
CA THR A 188 19.06 -16.87 4.58
C THR A 188 17.65 -17.10 4.03
N LYS A 189 16.74 -17.60 4.86
CA LYS A 189 15.34 -17.88 4.48
C LYS A 189 14.36 -17.11 5.34
N TYR A 190 13.44 -16.41 4.70
CA TYR A 190 12.31 -15.75 5.36
C TYR A 190 11.05 -16.56 5.16
N GLU A 191 10.52 -17.09 6.25
CA GLU A 191 9.32 -17.92 6.23
C GLU A 191 8.06 -17.15 5.82
N ASN A 192 7.16 -17.79 5.09
CA ASN A 192 5.88 -17.16 4.74
C ASN A 192 4.95 -17.14 5.97
N PRO A 193 4.53 -15.96 6.46
CA PRO A 193 3.68 -15.83 7.64
C PRO A 193 2.28 -16.40 7.44
N LYS A 194 1.84 -16.68 6.19
CA LYS A 194 0.53 -17.23 5.81
C LYS A 194 -0.62 -16.57 6.58
N THR A 195 -0.58 -15.23 6.62
CA THR A 195 -1.41 -14.43 7.54
C THR A 195 -2.90 -14.61 7.27
N LEU A 196 -3.30 -14.66 5.99
CA LEU A 196 -4.71 -14.87 5.63
C LEU A 196 -5.19 -16.25 6.06
N SER A 197 -4.39 -17.29 5.80
CA SER A 197 -4.71 -18.67 6.14
C SER A 197 -4.98 -18.87 7.64
N LYS A 198 -4.16 -18.22 8.51
CA LYS A 198 -4.35 -18.26 9.99
C LYS A 198 -5.69 -17.71 10.47
N TYR A 199 -6.32 -16.84 9.69
CA TYR A 199 -7.60 -16.18 10.06
C TYR A 199 -8.75 -16.59 9.17
N GLU A 200 -8.56 -17.51 8.23
CA GLU A 200 -9.52 -17.88 7.19
C GLU A 200 -10.84 -18.38 7.78
N ASP A 201 -10.82 -19.33 8.69
CA ASP A 201 -12.03 -19.89 9.32
C ASP A 201 -12.85 -18.81 10.04
N LYS A 202 -12.14 -17.89 10.71
CA LYS A 202 -12.79 -16.79 11.40
C LYS A 202 -13.39 -15.77 10.42
N ILE A 203 -12.73 -15.50 9.30
CA ILE A 203 -13.25 -14.68 8.21
C ILE A 203 -14.50 -15.34 7.62
N ALA A 204 -14.43 -16.62 7.26
CA ALA A 204 -15.53 -17.40 6.70
C ALA A 204 -16.75 -17.43 7.66
N ARG A 205 -16.51 -17.60 8.98
CA ARG A 205 -17.57 -17.52 9.99
C ARG A 205 -18.27 -16.17 9.99
N TYR A 206 -17.53 -15.05 9.99
CA TYR A 206 -18.14 -13.71 9.95
C TYR A 206 -18.82 -13.42 8.62
N GLN A 207 -18.32 -13.94 7.49
CA GLN A 207 -18.97 -13.82 6.19
C GLN A 207 -20.32 -14.56 6.17
N ARG A 208 -20.37 -15.79 6.69
CA ARG A 208 -21.63 -16.57 6.86
C ARG A 208 -22.62 -15.85 7.79
N GLN A 209 -22.15 -15.28 8.89
CA GLN A 209 -23.01 -14.47 9.77
C GLN A 209 -23.54 -13.22 9.03
N LEU A 210 -22.68 -12.55 8.26
CA LEU A 210 -23.06 -11.37 7.50
C LEU A 210 -24.12 -11.67 6.44
N SER A 211 -24.01 -12.80 5.73
CA SER A 211 -24.99 -13.23 4.71
C SER A 211 -26.37 -13.49 5.32
N ARG A 212 -26.41 -14.03 6.55
CA ARG A 212 -27.66 -14.36 7.27
C ARG A 212 -28.33 -13.15 7.93
N THR A 213 -27.65 -12.00 8.03
CA THR A 213 -28.22 -10.81 8.67
C THR A 213 -28.97 -9.94 7.70
N GLN A 214 -30.13 -9.39 8.13
CA GLN A 214 -30.98 -8.50 7.35
C GLN A 214 -30.21 -7.25 6.92
N LYS A 215 -30.33 -6.88 5.64
CA LYS A 215 -29.74 -5.64 5.09
C LYS A 215 -30.30 -4.42 5.84
N GLY A 216 -29.41 -3.50 6.23
CA GLY A 216 -29.79 -2.29 6.99
C GLY A 216 -29.81 -2.45 8.50
N SER A 217 -29.93 -3.67 9.06
CA SER A 217 -30.03 -3.92 10.50
C SER A 217 -28.78 -3.52 11.28
N ASN A 218 -28.95 -3.20 12.57
CA ASN A 218 -27.83 -2.91 13.47
C ASN A 218 -26.93 -4.16 13.71
N ASN A 219 -27.52 -5.35 13.72
CA ASN A 219 -26.76 -6.59 13.81
C ASN A 219 -25.82 -6.76 12.60
N ARG A 220 -26.31 -6.48 11.39
CA ARG A 220 -25.47 -6.50 10.18
C ARG A 220 -24.32 -5.49 10.27
N LYS A 221 -24.58 -4.27 10.77
CA LYS A 221 -23.52 -3.26 10.99
C LYS A 221 -22.44 -3.78 11.94
N LYS A 222 -22.83 -4.37 13.08
CA LYS A 222 -21.92 -4.96 14.07
C LYS A 222 -21.05 -6.08 13.47
N VAL A 223 -21.67 -7.00 12.71
CA VAL A 223 -20.93 -8.11 12.07
C VAL A 223 -19.99 -7.59 10.99
N LYS A 224 -20.45 -6.65 10.14
CA LYS A 224 -19.61 -5.98 9.13
C LYS A 224 -18.38 -5.32 9.75
N GLU A 225 -18.55 -4.66 10.90
CA GLU A 225 -17.44 -4.02 11.62
C GLU A 225 -16.45 -5.06 12.17
N LYS A 226 -16.94 -6.17 12.77
CA LYS A 226 -16.09 -7.28 13.24
C LYS A 226 -15.26 -7.86 12.09
N LEU A 227 -15.89 -8.12 10.94
CA LEU A 227 -15.20 -8.61 9.74
C LEU A 227 -14.16 -7.60 9.23
N ALA A 228 -14.51 -6.33 9.14
CA ALA A 228 -13.59 -5.27 8.73
C ALA A 228 -12.38 -5.13 9.67
N ARG A 229 -12.59 -5.23 10.98
CA ARG A 229 -11.50 -5.24 11.99
C ARG A 229 -10.59 -6.44 11.82
N LEU A 230 -11.13 -7.61 11.48
CA LEU A 230 -10.34 -8.81 11.24
C LEU A 230 -9.48 -8.67 9.98
N HIS A 231 -10.04 -8.19 8.88
CA HIS A 231 -9.26 -7.87 7.66
C HIS A 231 -8.18 -6.82 7.92
N LEU A 232 -8.48 -5.78 8.73
CA LEU A 232 -7.48 -4.80 9.11
C LEU A 232 -6.34 -5.43 9.92
N LYS A 233 -6.65 -6.36 10.83
CA LYS A 233 -5.65 -7.11 11.60
C LYS A 233 -4.74 -7.92 10.68
N VAL A 234 -5.31 -8.70 9.75
CA VAL A 234 -4.55 -9.49 8.74
C VAL A 234 -3.63 -8.56 7.93
N SER A 235 -4.16 -7.44 7.43
CA SER A 235 -3.37 -6.46 6.67
C SER A 235 -2.22 -5.87 7.49
N ASN A 236 -2.46 -5.52 8.76
CA ASN A 236 -1.43 -4.93 9.62
C ASN A 236 -0.30 -5.92 9.93
N ILE A 237 -0.61 -7.18 10.24
CA ILE A 237 0.40 -8.23 10.49
C ILE A 237 1.27 -8.41 9.24
N ARG A 238 0.64 -8.50 8.07
CA ARG A 238 1.38 -8.62 6.80
C ARG A 238 2.28 -7.42 6.55
N GLN A 239 1.76 -6.21 6.71
CA GLN A 239 2.56 -4.99 6.51
C GLN A 239 3.73 -4.91 7.51
N ASP A 240 3.53 -5.24 8.78
CA ASP A 240 4.59 -5.25 9.77
C ASP A 240 5.71 -6.22 9.38
N TYR A 241 5.35 -7.43 8.97
CA TYR A 241 6.29 -8.43 8.47
C TYR A 241 7.11 -7.91 7.28
N LEU A 242 6.43 -7.42 6.25
CA LEU A 242 7.08 -6.88 5.05
C LEU A 242 7.96 -5.67 5.35
N HIS A 243 7.53 -4.81 6.28
CA HIS A 243 8.32 -3.65 6.70
C HIS A 243 9.59 -4.04 7.45
N LYS A 244 9.54 -5.05 8.33
CA LYS A 244 10.71 -5.55 9.07
C LYS A 244 11.71 -6.16 8.11
N MET A 245 11.29 -7.14 7.32
CA MET A 245 12.14 -7.84 6.36
C MET A 245 12.78 -6.90 5.33
N SER A 246 11.98 -6.05 4.68
CA SER A 246 12.52 -5.12 3.67
C SER A 246 13.44 -4.05 4.26
N ARG A 247 13.30 -3.72 5.56
CA ARG A 247 14.23 -2.83 6.26
C ARG A 247 15.55 -3.54 6.58
N GLU A 248 15.48 -4.76 7.07
CA GLU A 248 16.63 -5.59 7.38
C GLU A 248 17.51 -5.77 6.15
N ILE A 249 16.91 -6.21 5.02
CA ILE A 249 17.62 -6.41 3.75
C ILE A 249 18.24 -5.09 3.27
N ALA A 250 17.47 -4.01 3.20
CA ALA A 250 17.97 -2.72 2.72
C ALA A 250 19.04 -2.10 3.63
N ASN A 251 19.11 -2.45 4.91
CA ASN A 251 20.15 -2.00 5.83
C ASN A 251 21.42 -2.84 5.70
N ARG A 252 21.30 -4.15 5.53
CA ARG A 252 22.44 -5.08 5.52
C ARG A 252 23.23 -5.02 4.22
N TYR A 253 22.57 -5.14 3.07
CA TYR A 253 23.24 -5.29 1.80
C TYR A 253 23.46 -3.96 1.08
N SER A 254 24.56 -3.88 0.32
CA SER A 254 24.89 -2.75 -0.56
C SER A 254 24.22 -2.88 -1.94
N PHE A 255 23.99 -4.12 -2.38
CA PHE A 255 23.35 -4.45 -3.64
C PHE A 255 22.36 -5.60 -3.45
N VAL A 256 21.16 -5.44 -4.02
CA VAL A 256 20.08 -6.43 -3.98
C VAL A 256 19.59 -6.70 -5.40
N ALA A 257 19.59 -7.95 -5.81
CA ALA A 257 19.00 -8.43 -7.05
C ALA A 257 17.68 -9.17 -6.79
N ILE A 258 16.67 -8.97 -7.63
CA ILE A 258 15.36 -9.62 -7.51
C ILE A 258 14.71 -9.83 -8.88
N GLU A 259 13.82 -10.80 -9.03
CA GLU A 259 13.06 -11.01 -10.27
C GLU A 259 11.93 -9.98 -10.45
N ASP A 260 11.69 -9.55 -11.71
CA ASP A 260 10.48 -8.78 -12.08
C ASP A 260 9.30 -9.73 -12.29
N LEU A 261 8.64 -10.13 -11.20
CA LEU A 261 7.51 -11.05 -11.26
C LEU A 261 6.25 -10.41 -11.88
N ASN A 262 5.64 -11.09 -12.86
CA ASN A 262 4.31 -10.72 -13.37
C ASN A 262 3.18 -11.16 -12.42
N ILE A 263 3.07 -10.50 -11.26
CA ILE A 263 2.10 -10.84 -10.22
C ILE A 263 0.66 -10.77 -10.77
N ALA A 264 0.36 -9.80 -11.65
CA ALA A 264 -0.97 -9.66 -12.26
C ALA A 264 -1.34 -10.86 -13.15
N GLY A 265 -0.36 -11.43 -13.85
CA GLY A 265 -0.53 -12.68 -14.60
C GLY A 265 -0.66 -13.89 -13.69
N MET A 266 0.17 -13.97 -12.66
CA MET A 266 0.20 -15.11 -11.73
C MET A 266 -1.13 -15.27 -10.94
N VAL A 267 -1.80 -14.17 -10.55
CA VAL A 267 -3.09 -14.23 -9.84
C VAL A 267 -4.27 -14.67 -10.72
N LYS A 268 -4.07 -14.82 -12.05
CA LYS A 268 -5.08 -15.43 -12.94
C LYS A 268 -5.18 -16.94 -12.74
N ASN A 269 -4.15 -17.58 -12.20
CA ASN A 269 -4.21 -18.98 -11.80
C ASN A 269 -5.04 -19.10 -10.51
N HIS A 270 -6.27 -19.58 -10.62
CA HIS A 270 -7.24 -19.69 -9.51
C HIS A 270 -6.72 -20.53 -8.34
N ASN A 271 -5.91 -21.57 -8.58
CA ASN A 271 -5.38 -22.45 -7.54
C ASN A 271 -4.35 -21.74 -6.65
N LEU A 272 -3.58 -20.79 -7.22
CA LEU A 272 -2.50 -20.08 -6.53
C LEU A 272 -2.85 -18.63 -6.18
N ALA A 273 -3.89 -18.06 -6.77
CA ALA A 273 -4.28 -16.65 -6.63
C ALA A 273 -4.37 -16.19 -5.17
N LYS A 274 -4.95 -17.02 -4.31
CA LYS A 274 -5.10 -16.74 -2.87
C LYS A 274 -3.74 -16.67 -2.17
N SER A 275 -2.88 -17.65 -2.38
CA SER A 275 -1.54 -17.71 -1.78
C SER A 275 -0.64 -16.58 -2.28
N ILE A 276 -0.65 -16.28 -3.59
CA ILE A 276 0.08 -15.17 -4.20
C ILE A 276 -0.40 -13.83 -3.64
N SER A 277 -1.72 -13.64 -3.51
CA SER A 277 -2.30 -12.43 -2.91
C SER A 277 -1.94 -12.29 -1.43
N ASP A 278 -1.83 -13.40 -0.69
CA ASP A 278 -1.42 -13.39 0.72
C ASP A 278 0.07 -13.02 0.87
N CYS A 279 0.95 -13.46 -0.01
CA CYS A 279 2.36 -13.06 -0.02
C CYS A 279 2.53 -11.56 -0.22
N SER A 280 1.73 -10.92 -1.09
CA SER A 280 1.84 -9.47 -1.39
C SER A 280 3.24 -9.06 -1.88
N TRP A 281 3.84 -9.84 -2.77
CA TRP A 281 5.19 -9.60 -3.32
C TRP A 281 5.34 -8.21 -3.95
N GLY A 282 4.33 -7.71 -4.68
CA GLY A 282 4.39 -6.36 -5.24
C GLY A 282 4.53 -5.26 -4.19
N GLU A 283 3.91 -5.43 -3.01
CA GLU A 283 4.09 -4.51 -1.89
C GLU A 283 5.50 -4.64 -1.28
N PHE A 284 6.03 -5.86 -1.18
CA PHE A 284 7.40 -6.10 -0.73
C PHE A 284 8.44 -5.45 -1.65
N VAL A 285 8.34 -5.68 -2.96
CA VAL A 285 9.24 -5.08 -3.96
C VAL A 285 9.17 -3.55 -3.88
N ARG A 286 7.97 -2.97 -3.83
CA ARG A 286 7.79 -1.53 -3.64
C ARG A 286 8.44 -1.02 -2.34
N MET A 287 8.37 -1.82 -1.24
CA MET A 287 9.03 -1.47 0.00
C MET A 287 10.55 -1.54 -0.09
N LEU A 288 11.11 -2.50 -0.83
CA LEU A 288 12.54 -2.57 -1.11
C LEU A 288 13.00 -1.37 -1.92
N GLU A 289 12.30 -1.01 -3.01
CA GLU A 289 12.65 0.10 -3.89
C GLU A 289 12.90 1.39 -3.11
N TYR A 290 11.93 1.86 -2.32
CA TYR A 290 12.12 3.13 -1.61
C TYR A 290 13.06 3.01 -0.41
N LYS A 291 13.17 1.82 0.22
CA LYS A 291 14.10 1.64 1.35
C LYS A 291 15.54 1.51 0.87
N CYS A 292 15.78 0.80 -0.22
CA CYS A 292 17.09 0.76 -0.84
C CYS A 292 17.56 2.17 -1.20
N SER A 293 16.71 2.98 -1.82
CA SER A 293 16.98 4.39 -2.07
C SER A 293 17.25 5.19 -0.79
N TRP A 294 16.52 4.93 0.31
CA TRP A 294 16.73 5.64 1.58
C TRP A 294 18.02 5.26 2.29
N TYR A 295 18.42 4.00 2.20
CA TYR A 295 19.56 3.47 2.97
C TYR A 295 20.83 3.28 2.13
N GLY A 296 20.84 3.78 0.88
CA GLY A 296 22.03 3.69 0.02
C GLY A 296 22.33 2.26 -0.43
N CYS A 297 21.30 1.46 -0.71
CA CYS A 297 21.40 0.14 -1.32
C CYS A 297 20.99 0.24 -2.79
N GLU A 298 21.71 -0.37 -3.69
CA GLU A 298 21.29 -0.52 -5.07
C GLU A 298 20.31 -1.69 -5.19
N LEU A 299 19.15 -1.48 -5.84
CA LEU A 299 18.20 -2.54 -6.15
C LEU A 299 18.12 -2.73 -7.67
N ARG A 300 18.44 -3.93 -8.14
CA ARG A 300 18.33 -4.30 -9.56
C ARG A 300 17.32 -5.41 -9.76
N LYS A 301 16.45 -5.25 -10.77
CA LYS A 301 15.50 -6.28 -11.18
C LYS A 301 16.02 -6.98 -12.40
N ILE A 302 16.04 -8.33 -12.38
CA ILE A 302 16.33 -9.13 -13.56
C ILE A 302 15.09 -9.34 -14.42
N GLY A 303 15.27 -9.72 -15.68
CA GLY A 303 14.16 -9.97 -16.62
C GLY A 303 13.31 -11.17 -16.20
N ARG A 304 12.05 -11.16 -16.62
CA ARG A 304 11.04 -12.20 -16.28
C ARG A 304 11.35 -13.58 -16.82
N PHE A 305 12.12 -13.66 -17.87
CA PHE A 305 12.40 -14.90 -18.61
C PHE A 305 13.82 -15.40 -18.42
N GLU A 306 14.57 -14.78 -17.52
CA GLU A 306 15.92 -15.24 -17.19
C GLU A 306 15.84 -16.58 -16.44
N PRO A 307 16.65 -17.59 -16.85
CA PRO A 307 16.58 -18.93 -16.29
C PRO A 307 17.25 -19.02 -14.91
N SER A 308 16.57 -18.54 -13.85
CA SER A 308 17.13 -18.56 -12.51
C SER A 308 17.12 -19.96 -11.86
N SER A 309 15.99 -20.67 -11.92
CA SER A 309 15.79 -21.93 -11.17
C SER A 309 16.29 -23.20 -11.87
N LYS A 310 16.52 -23.15 -13.19
CA LYS A 310 16.97 -24.32 -14.01
C LYS A 310 18.44 -24.29 -14.34
N LEU A 311 19.18 -23.25 -13.97
CA LEU A 311 20.59 -23.07 -14.24
C LEU A 311 21.40 -23.49 -13.02
N CYS A 312 22.46 -24.29 -13.24
CA CYS A 312 23.42 -24.58 -12.19
C CYS A 312 24.25 -23.32 -11.89
N SER A 313 24.19 -22.81 -10.69
CA SER A 313 24.92 -21.59 -10.28
C SER A 313 26.45 -21.79 -10.24
N ASN A 314 26.91 -23.03 -10.26
CA ASN A 314 28.35 -23.36 -10.25
C ASN A 314 28.96 -23.46 -11.64
N CYS A 315 28.29 -24.13 -12.58
CA CYS A 315 28.90 -24.42 -13.89
C CYS A 315 28.08 -23.92 -15.09
N GLY A 316 26.95 -23.25 -14.87
CA GLY A 316 26.12 -22.75 -15.96
C GLY A 316 25.30 -23.81 -16.71
N TYR A 317 25.40 -25.10 -16.34
CA TYR A 317 24.61 -26.14 -17.01
C TYR A 317 23.12 -25.90 -16.86
N LYS A 318 22.36 -25.88 -17.96
CA LYS A 318 20.92 -25.64 -17.98
C LYS A 318 20.19 -26.98 -18.01
N MET A 319 19.41 -27.24 -16.97
CA MET A 319 18.49 -28.38 -16.89
C MET A 319 17.29 -28.17 -17.82
N ASN A 320 16.87 -29.21 -18.50
CA ASN A 320 15.65 -29.17 -19.33
C ASN A 320 14.42 -28.93 -18.47
N GLU A 321 14.29 -29.71 -17.41
CA GLU A 321 13.17 -29.62 -16.48
C GLU A 321 13.57 -30.01 -15.05
N ILE A 322 13.07 -29.24 -14.06
CA ILE A 322 13.13 -29.59 -12.64
C ILE A 322 11.69 -29.50 -12.08
N PRO A 323 11.06 -30.64 -11.76
CA PRO A 323 9.71 -30.64 -11.18
C PRO A 323 9.61 -29.75 -9.94
N LEU A 324 8.47 -29.10 -9.75
CA LEU A 324 8.27 -28.11 -8.65
C LEU A 324 8.37 -28.72 -7.24
N ASN A 325 8.14 -30.02 -7.09
CA ASN A 325 8.25 -30.75 -5.83
C ASN A 325 9.71 -31.06 -5.43
N ILE A 326 10.65 -31.06 -6.40
CA ILE A 326 12.07 -31.28 -6.15
C ILE A 326 12.69 -30.00 -5.60
N ARG A 327 13.16 -30.06 -4.35
CA ARG A 327 13.78 -28.93 -3.65
C ARG A 327 15.31 -29.01 -3.57
N LYS A 328 15.85 -30.20 -3.70
CA LYS A 328 17.29 -30.45 -3.75
C LYS A 328 17.61 -31.28 -4.98
N TRP A 329 18.67 -30.92 -5.67
CA TRP A 329 19.08 -31.61 -6.87
C TRP A 329 20.61 -31.58 -7.05
N THR A 330 21.12 -32.51 -7.81
CA THR A 330 22.56 -32.60 -8.14
C THR A 330 22.75 -32.28 -9.60
N CYS A 331 23.68 -31.39 -9.89
CA CYS A 331 24.00 -31.04 -11.27
C CYS A 331 24.64 -32.24 -12.01
N PRO A 332 24.07 -32.70 -13.13
CA PRO A 332 24.62 -33.84 -13.85
C PRO A 332 25.97 -33.54 -14.53
N ASN A 333 26.30 -32.25 -14.74
CA ASN A 333 27.54 -31.84 -15.39
C ASN A 333 28.72 -31.70 -14.41
N CYS A 334 28.50 -31.09 -13.25
CA CYS A 334 29.59 -30.77 -12.29
C CYS A 334 29.43 -31.46 -10.91
N GLY A 335 28.41 -32.24 -10.71
CA GLY A 335 28.17 -32.96 -9.43
C GLY A 335 27.78 -32.10 -8.23
N THR A 336 27.66 -30.78 -8.38
CA THR A 336 27.30 -29.88 -7.27
C THR A 336 25.88 -30.13 -6.78
N HIS A 337 25.72 -30.26 -5.47
CA HIS A 337 24.42 -30.38 -4.81
C HIS A 337 23.82 -28.98 -4.56
N HIS A 338 22.57 -28.78 -4.97
CA HIS A 338 21.87 -27.52 -4.85
C HIS A 338 20.61 -27.62 -4.00
N ASP A 339 20.41 -26.66 -3.10
CA ASP A 339 19.06 -26.24 -2.69
C ASP A 339 18.50 -25.38 -3.83
N ARG A 340 17.36 -25.76 -4.38
CA ARG A 340 16.77 -25.13 -5.56
C ARG A 340 16.56 -23.63 -5.42
N ASP A 341 16.01 -23.22 -4.25
CA ASP A 341 15.64 -21.84 -4.01
C ASP A 341 16.90 -20.98 -3.77
N VAL A 342 17.93 -21.53 -3.09
CA VAL A 342 19.24 -20.87 -2.91
C VAL A 342 19.98 -20.77 -4.27
N ASN A 343 19.98 -21.84 -5.07
CA ASN A 343 20.57 -21.82 -6.39
C ASN A 343 19.92 -20.76 -7.30
N ALA A 344 18.58 -20.64 -7.26
CA ALA A 344 17.87 -19.59 -7.99
C ALA A 344 18.29 -18.19 -7.53
N ALA A 345 18.39 -17.96 -6.23
CA ALA A 345 18.82 -16.68 -5.68
C ALA A 345 20.26 -16.30 -6.09
N ILE A 346 21.20 -17.28 -6.15
CA ILE A 346 22.56 -17.07 -6.65
C ILE A 346 22.53 -16.69 -8.13
N ASN A 347 21.75 -17.39 -8.95
CA ASN A 347 21.63 -17.07 -10.39
C ASN A 347 21.02 -15.68 -10.61
N ILE A 348 20.00 -15.29 -9.81
CA ILE A 348 19.42 -13.94 -9.85
C ILE A 348 20.51 -12.88 -9.59
N LEU A 349 21.39 -13.14 -8.61
CA LEU A 349 22.48 -12.23 -8.29
C LEU A 349 23.48 -12.14 -9.46
N ASN A 350 23.95 -13.28 -9.97
CA ASN A 350 24.93 -13.34 -11.05
C ASN A 350 24.41 -12.61 -12.31
N ILE A 351 23.19 -12.92 -12.77
CA ILE A 351 22.55 -12.26 -13.91
C ILE A 351 22.43 -10.74 -13.72
N ALA A 352 22.17 -10.32 -12.49
CA ALA A 352 22.05 -8.88 -12.17
C ALA A 352 23.42 -8.18 -12.18
N GLN A 353 24.50 -8.85 -11.83
CA GLN A 353 25.86 -8.28 -11.83
C GLN A 353 26.47 -8.20 -13.22
N GLU A 354 26.08 -9.09 -14.14
CA GLU A 354 26.56 -9.10 -15.56
C GLU A 354 25.96 -7.96 -16.39
N LYS A 355 24.87 -7.34 -15.95
CA LYS A 355 24.17 -6.21 -16.61
C LYS A 355 24.56 -4.88 -16.01
#